data_dfbfcd05c552a9f3d0b296bd9269252b
#
_entry.id   dfbfcd05c552a9f3d0b296bd9269252b
#
_cell.length_a   1.000
_cell.length_b   1.000
_cell.length_c   1.000
_cell.angle_alpha   90.00
_cell.angle_beta   90.00
_cell.angle_gamma   90.00
#
_symmetry.space_group_name_H-M   'P 1'
#
loop_
_entity.id
_entity.type
_entity.pdbx_description
1 polymer ?
#
loop_
_entity_poly.entity_id
_entity_poly.type
_entity_poly.pdbx_seq_one_letter_code
_entity_poly.pdbx_strand_id
1 'polypeptide(L)'
;MNVEIASQLESPLVTSLQSSLVSKPFNYSLKTNYPILSKLNVSVSPDTTPSGSAHGRQITFKVPRYGLLSGMVIKMDIATSATKTATLTRLNTLGTRIFSNVSLRSHSRVIQDNSSYDILSRMNEAPTEQFNAYENLTTGSPAVNNNVTSSIVYTPLFFFFGERSEAYLDASFCEPLEVVCTVNTQAGIWGDSELLSTISFNSLSLECFYIQLENGVQQSLTAAQFPPSKNLTLLANDCYVESPTSVVYASGTTLSMSQSLKCKNVAYSTYVYAHNKTTNALLAINSATLIANGQTVVSTDRRTQIFDNSKLGFIHNVPGSSSGSNSYSIYYGLDVSKTYLSGVQAFASLNEPILSVVIDTSSGVSANDVIELLIIHEYCTLLSISSDSGTVSRSLTN
;
A
#
# COMPACT_ATOMS: atom_id res chain seq x y z
N MET A 1 -16.50 5.60 -33.77
CA MET A 1 -15.99 6.10 -32.47
C MET A 1 -14.53 5.71 -32.17
N ASN A 2 -14.03 4.56 -32.63
CA ASN A 2 -12.62 4.15 -32.39
C ASN A 2 -11.58 4.86 -33.26
N VAL A 3 -11.97 5.44 -34.37
CA VAL A 3 -11.06 6.15 -35.31
C VAL A 3 -10.85 7.62 -34.89
N GLU A 4 -11.85 8.26 -34.29
CA GLU A 4 -11.73 9.63 -33.79
C GLU A 4 -10.86 9.75 -32.54
N ILE A 5 -10.84 8.73 -31.68
CA ILE A 5 -9.97 8.70 -30.51
C ILE A 5 -8.50 8.55 -30.94
N ALA A 6 -8.24 7.78 -31.98
CA ALA A 6 -6.88 7.60 -32.47
C ALA A 6 -6.28 8.87 -33.09
N SER A 7 -7.09 9.71 -33.71
CA SER A 7 -6.62 10.96 -34.34
C SER A 7 -6.41 12.13 -33.38
N GLN A 8 -7.01 12.07 -32.17
CA GLN A 8 -6.79 13.05 -31.11
C GLN A 8 -5.53 12.75 -30.28
N LEU A 9 -4.90 11.62 -30.55
CA LEU A 9 -3.78 11.10 -29.78
C LEU A 9 -2.42 11.73 -30.11
N GLU A 10 -2.36 12.75 -30.96
CA GLU A 10 -1.10 13.42 -31.34
C GLU A 10 -0.83 14.75 -30.59
N SER A 11 -1.68 15.16 -29.64
CA SER A 11 -1.42 16.39 -28.87
C SER A 11 -0.70 16.09 -27.53
N PRO A 12 0.12 17.02 -27.00
CA PRO A 12 0.82 16.86 -25.72
C PRO A 12 -0.12 16.60 -24.53
N LEU A 13 -1.34 17.09 -24.57
CA LEU A 13 -2.40 16.79 -23.59
C LEU A 13 -2.82 15.31 -23.62
N VAL A 14 -2.70 14.68 -24.76
CA VAL A 14 -3.03 13.28 -24.95
C VAL A 14 -1.90 12.37 -24.51
N THR A 15 -0.66 12.83 -24.55
CA THR A 15 0.46 12.06 -24.00
C THR A 15 0.34 11.92 -22.49
N SER A 16 -0.17 12.92 -21.79
CA SER A 16 -0.48 12.82 -20.35
C SER A 16 -1.74 11.99 -20.08
N LEU A 17 -2.73 12.04 -20.95
CA LEU A 17 -3.91 11.16 -20.92
C LEU A 17 -3.55 9.71 -21.31
N GLN A 18 -2.63 9.51 -22.23
CA GLN A 18 -2.09 8.20 -22.56
C GLN A 18 -1.34 7.59 -21.39
N SER A 19 -0.56 8.36 -20.65
CA SER A 19 0.11 7.84 -19.45
C SER A 19 -0.90 7.43 -18.37
N SER A 20 -2.00 8.13 -18.23
CA SER A 20 -3.09 7.75 -17.31
C SER A 20 -3.97 6.61 -17.85
N LEU A 21 -4.14 6.51 -19.17
CA LEU A 21 -4.81 5.38 -19.83
C LEU A 21 -3.92 4.14 -19.88
N VAL A 22 -2.61 4.32 -19.94
CA VAL A 22 -1.62 3.23 -19.95
C VAL A 22 -1.47 2.61 -18.56
N SER A 23 -1.72 3.34 -17.48
CA SER A 23 -1.86 2.72 -16.16
C SER A 23 -3.10 1.80 -16.04
N LYS A 24 -4.06 1.90 -17.00
CA LYS A 24 -5.25 1.06 -17.10
C LYS A 24 -5.47 0.60 -18.55
N PRO A 25 -4.51 -0.08 -19.16
CA PRO A 25 -4.51 -0.29 -20.62
C PRO A 25 -5.70 -1.10 -21.13
N PHE A 26 -6.35 -1.90 -20.29
CA PHE A 26 -7.44 -2.78 -20.68
C PHE A 26 -8.82 -2.33 -20.18
N ASN A 27 -8.88 -1.29 -19.36
CA ASN A 27 -10.09 -0.93 -18.66
C ASN A 27 -11.27 -0.60 -19.59
N TYR A 28 -11.03 0.22 -20.60
CA TYR A 28 -12.09 0.69 -21.48
C TYR A 28 -12.53 -0.36 -22.51
N SER A 29 -11.58 -1.14 -23.00
CA SER A 29 -11.85 -2.15 -24.04
C SER A 29 -12.54 -3.38 -23.48
N LEU A 30 -12.21 -3.78 -22.27
CA LEU A 30 -12.78 -4.98 -21.63
C LEU A 30 -14.25 -4.81 -21.24
N LYS A 31 -14.69 -3.61 -20.88
CA LYS A 31 -16.08 -3.37 -20.52
C LYS A 31 -17.05 -3.37 -21.69
N THR A 32 -16.56 -3.07 -22.89
CA THR A 32 -17.45 -2.82 -24.03
C THR A 32 -17.35 -3.84 -25.16
N ASN A 33 -16.18 -4.44 -25.40
CA ASN A 33 -15.93 -5.16 -26.65
C ASN A 33 -15.34 -6.57 -26.52
N TYR A 34 -14.86 -6.98 -25.33
CA TYR A 34 -14.20 -8.29 -25.21
C TYR A 34 -14.84 -9.14 -24.13
N PRO A 35 -15.39 -10.28 -24.47
CA PRO A 35 -15.93 -11.20 -23.48
C PRO A 35 -14.81 -11.75 -22.61
N ILE A 36 -14.95 -11.61 -21.31
CA ILE A 36 -14.13 -12.33 -20.34
C ILE A 36 -14.60 -13.79 -20.39
N LEU A 37 -13.72 -14.70 -20.79
CA LEU A 37 -14.03 -16.13 -20.82
C LEU A 37 -14.12 -16.70 -19.41
N SER A 38 -13.15 -16.38 -18.57
CA SER A 38 -13.12 -16.86 -17.18
C SER A 38 -12.27 -16.00 -16.27
N LYS A 39 -12.53 -16.15 -14.98
CA LYS A 39 -11.63 -15.72 -13.92
C LYS A 39 -10.91 -16.97 -13.41
N LEU A 40 -9.60 -16.91 -13.30
CA LEU A 40 -8.77 -17.98 -12.78
C LEU A 40 -8.12 -17.51 -11.49
N ASN A 41 -8.26 -18.30 -10.44
CA ASN A 41 -7.50 -18.12 -9.21
C ASN A 41 -6.43 -19.21 -9.15
N VAL A 42 -5.17 -18.82 -8.97
CA VAL A 42 -4.03 -19.73 -8.88
C VAL A 42 -3.37 -19.54 -7.53
N SER A 43 -3.38 -20.58 -6.72
CA SER A 43 -2.70 -20.61 -5.42
C SER A 43 -1.27 -21.11 -5.61
N VAL A 44 -0.31 -20.36 -5.09
CA VAL A 44 1.12 -20.62 -5.21
C VAL A 44 1.73 -20.81 -3.84
N SER A 45 2.37 -21.92 -3.61
CA SER A 45 3.17 -22.14 -2.40
C SER A 45 4.48 -21.37 -2.46
N PRO A 46 5.03 -20.91 -1.32
CA PRO A 46 6.34 -20.28 -1.29
C PRO A 46 7.45 -21.29 -1.63
N ASP A 47 8.59 -20.78 -2.11
CA ASP A 47 9.77 -21.60 -2.36
C ASP A 47 10.24 -22.32 -1.08
N THR A 48 10.12 -21.64 0.05
CA THR A 48 10.41 -22.22 1.38
C THR A 48 9.42 -21.69 2.39
N THR A 49 8.76 -22.59 3.15
CA THR A 49 7.92 -22.19 4.29
C THR A 49 8.79 -22.18 5.55
N PRO A 50 8.83 -21.06 6.31
CA PRO A 50 9.55 -21.03 7.57
C PRO A 50 8.99 -22.05 8.55
N SER A 51 9.84 -22.89 9.13
CA SER A 51 9.49 -23.78 10.22
C SER A 51 9.73 -23.08 11.57
N GLY A 52 8.81 -23.23 12.51
CA GLY A 52 8.87 -22.59 13.82
C GLY A 52 8.59 -21.08 13.75
N SER A 53 9.31 -20.27 14.53
CA SER A 53 9.15 -18.81 14.51
C SER A 53 9.50 -18.22 13.14
N ALA A 54 8.55 -17.48 12.56
CA ALA A 54 8.70 -16.89 11.22
C ALA A 54 9.33 -15.49 11.25
N HIS A 55 9.47 -14.85 12.41
CA HIS A 55 9.93 -13.47 12.55
C HIS A 55 11.29 -13.20 11.90
N GLY A 56 11.38 -12.09 11.16
CA GLY A 56 12.57 -11.65 10.45
C GLY A 56 12.97 -12.50 9.24
N ARG A 57 12.19 -13.53 8.90
CA ARG A 57 12.48 -14.40 7.76
C ARG A 57 11.92 -13.82 6.46
N GLN A 58 12.63 -14.11 5.38
CA GLN A 58 12.21 -13.76 4.03
C GLN A 58 11.54 -14.97 3.36
N ILE A 59 10.46 -14.71 2.64
CA ILE A 59 9.63 -15.70 1.96
C ILE A 59 9.46 -15.24 0.52
N THR A 60 9.66 -16.13 -0.43
CA THR A 60 9.58 -15.83 -1.87
C THR A 60 8.52 -16.69 -2.54
N PHE A 61 7.68 -16.04 -3.36
CA PHE A 61 6.69 -16.67 -4.22
C PHE A 61 6.99 -16.35 -5.67
N LYS A 62 6.93 -17.35 -6.55
CA LYS A 62 7.04 -17.16 -8.00
C LYS A 62 5.68 -16.91 -8.59
N VAL A 63 5.47 -15.77 -9.24
CA VAL A 63 4.19 -15.43 -9.87
C VAL A 63 4.01 -16.24 -11.15
N PRO A 64 2.91 -17.01 -11.28
CA PRO A 64 2.64 -17.78 -12.48
C PRO A 64 2.36 -16.89 -13.70
N ARG A 65 2.74 -17.37 -14.90
CA ARG A 65 2.63 -16.62 -16.16
C ARG A 65 1.39 -17.04 -16.95
N TYR A 66 0.19 -16.84 -16.38
CA TYR A 66 -1.07 -17.33 -16.98
C TYR A 66 -1.90 -16.30 -17.74
N GLY A 67 -1.38 -15.13 -18.05
CA GLY A 67 -2.11 -14.09 -18.77
C GLY A 67 -2.34 -12.82 -17.95
N LEU A 68 -3.53 -12.24 -18.00
CA LEU A 68 -3.83 -10.94 -17.41
C LEU A 68 -4.01 -11.05 -15.90
N LEU A 69 -2.99 -10.68 -15.15
CA LEU A 69 -2.98 -10.63 -13.69
C LEU A 69 -3.74 -9.38 -13.21
N SER A 70 -4.80 -9.57 -12.43
CA SER A 70 -5.66 -8.50 -11.94
C SER A 70 -5.45 -8.13 -10.47
N GLY A 71 -4.78 -8.99 -9.71
CA GLY A 71 -4.51 -8.74 -8.30
C GLY A 71 -3.88 -9.95 -7.62
N MET A 72 -3.37 -9.72 -6.43
CA MET A 72 -2.77 -10.75 -5.59
C MET A 72 -3.11 -10.53 -4.12
N VAL A 73 -3.19 -11.62 -3.37
CA VAL A 73 -3.35 -11.58 -1.92
C VAL A 73 -2.54 -12.72 -1.29
N ILE A 74 -1.89 -12.47 -0.17
CA ILE A 74 -1.24 -13.54 0.59
C ILE A 74 -2.27 -14.11 1.57
N LYS A 75 -2.51 -15.40 1.49
CA LYS A 75 -3.38 -16.14 2.42
C LYS A 75 -2.50 -16.92 3.39
N MET A 76 -2.78 -16.79 4.67
CA MET A 76 -2.00 -17.39 5.74
C MET A 76 -2.93 -18.08 6.73
N ASP A 77 -2.61 -19.30 7.12
CA ASP A 77 -3.11 -19.91 8.35
C ASP A 77 -2.00 -19.79 9.39
N ILE A 78 -2.21 -18.94 10.37
CA ILE A 78 -1.23 -18.61 11.39
C ILE A 78 -1.55 -19.29 12.71
N ALA A 79 -0.51 -19.73 13.40
CA ALA A 79 -0.56 -20.10 14.81
C ALA A 79 0.28 -19.11 15.62
N THR A 80 -0.20 -18.77 16.81
CA THR A 80 0.51 -17.89 17.73
C THR A 80 0.85 -18.64 19.01
N SER A 81 2.09 -18.56 19.44
CA SER A 81 2.44 -18.98 20.80
C SER A 81 2.18 -17.82 21.74
N ALA A 82 1.36 -18.01 22.74
CA ALA A 82 1.10 -16.98 23.71
C ALA A 82 1.47 -17.45 25.10
N THR A 83 2.50 -16.84 25.62
CA THR A 83 2.63 -16.70 27.07
C THR A 83 2.32 -15.23 27.35
N LYS A 84 1.03 -14.88 27.43
CA LYS A 84 0.61 -13.50 27.62
C LYS A 84 0.47 -13.18 29.08
N THR A 85 1.10 -12.11 29.50
CA THR A 85 0.91 -11.49 30.81
C THR A 85 -0.04 -10.30 30.76
N ALA A 86 -0.31 -9.76 29.58
CA ALA A 86 -1.20 -8.61 29.37
C ALA A 86 -2.35 -8.94 28.41
N THR A 87 -3.46 -8.25 28.58
CA THR A 87 -4.60 -8.29 27.64
C THR A 87 -4.19 -7.50 26.39
N LEU A 88 -3.73 -8.18 25.36
CA LEU A 88 -3.49 -7.54 24.08
C LEU A 88 -4.79 -6.92 23.59
N THR A 89 -4.74 -5.65 23.29
CA THR A 89 -5.80 -4.99 22.55
C THR A 89 -5.95 -5.71 21.22
N ARG A 90 -7.17 -6.01 20.83
CA ARG A 90 -7.49 -6.66 19.55
C ARG A 90 -6.73 -5.99 18.41
N LEU A 91 -5.81 -6.71 17.77
CA LEU A 91 -5.12 -6.22 16.60
C LEU A 91 -6.09 -6.30 15.42
N ASN A 92 -6.83 -5.23 15.21
CA ASN A 92 -7.52 -5.04 13.96
C ASN A 92 -6.46 -4.93 12.85
N THR A 93 -6.74 -5.51 11.69
CA THR A 93 -5.82 -5.46 10.54
C THR A 93 -4.46 -6.15 10.76
N LEU A 94 -4.42 -7.25 11.51
CA LEU A 94 -3.19 -8.04 11.74
C LEU A 94 -2.47 -8.39 10.43
N GLY A 95 -3.23 -8.74 9.38
CA GLY A 95 -2.67 -9.08 8.06
C GLY A 95 -1.80 -8.00 7.45
N THR A 96 -2.03 -6.73 7.76
CA THR A 96 -1.18 -5.63 7.26
C THR A 96 0.16 -5.55 7.99
N ARG A 97 0.27 -6.12 9.19
CA ARG A 97 1.44 -6.00 10.07
C ARG A 97 2.34 -7.22 10.06
N ILE A 98 1.86 -8.37 9.55
CA ILE A 98 2.65 -9.62 9.53
C ILE A 98 3.93 -9.44 8.72
N PHE A 99 3.87 -8.70 7.63
CA PHE A 99 5.04 -8.41 6.81
C PHE A 99 5.49 -6.97 7.02
N SER A 100 6.77 -6.76 7.33
CA SER A 100 7.38 -5.43 7.40
C SER A 100 7.49 -4.81 6.01
N ASN A 101 7.73 -5.65 4.99
CA ASN A 101 7.85 -5.25 3.61
C ASN A 101 7.42 -6.39 2.68
N VAL A 102 6.76 -6.02 1.58
CA VAL A 102 6.41 -6.93 0.47
C VAL A 102 6.86 -6.29 -0.83
N SER A 103 7.81 -6.93 -1.49
CA SER A 103 8.41 -6.44 -2.74
C SER A 103 7.93 -7.24 -3.93
N LEU A 104 7.52 -6.57 -4.99
CA LEU A 104 7.41 -7.14 -6.32
C LEU A 104 8.75 -7.00 -7.03
N ARG A 105 9.29 -8.10 -7.52
CA ARG A 105 10.61 -8.14 -8.16
C ARG A 105 10.54 -8.82 -9.52
N SER A 106 11.44 -8.41 -10.42
CA SER A 106 11.80 -9.16 -11.61
C SER A 106 13.27 -9.52 -11.49
N HIS A 107 13.56 -10.81 -11.36
CA HIS A 107 14.88 -11.30 -10.97
C HIS A 107 15.32 -10.67 -9.63
N SER A 108 16.47 -10.02 -9.59
CA SER A 108 16.97 -9.32 -8.40
C SER A 108 16.54 -7.84 -8.32
N ARG A 109 15.82 -7.32 -9.35
CA ARG A 109 15.42 -5.92 -9.41
C ARG A 109 14.08 -5.69 -8.72
N VAL A 110 14.04 -4.75 -7.80
CA VAL A 110 12.80 -4.31 -7.15
C VAL A 110 12.03 -3.42 -8.11
N ILE A 111 10.78 -3.80 -8.40
CA ILE A 111 9.84 -3.02 -9.21
C ILE A 111 9.05 -2.10 -8.29
N GLN A 112 8.49 -2.63 -7.22
CA GLN A 112 7.70 -1.90 -6.24
C GLN A 112 7.84 -2.54 -4.87
N ASP A 113 7.95 -1.70 -3.85
CA ASP A 113 7.98 -2.10 -2.44
C ASP A 113 6.75 -1.54 -1.71
N ASN A 114 6.13 -2.36 -0.89
CA ASN A 114 5.05 -1.95 0.00
C ASN A 114 5.42 -2.30 1.44
N SER A 115 5.48 -1.30 2.31
CA SER A 115 5.59 -1.51 3.75
C SER A 115 4.23 -1.87 4.35
N SER A 116 4.21 -2.33 5.59
CA SER A 116 2.97 -2.59 6.33
C SER A 116 2.05 -1.36 6.41
N TYR A 117 2.64 -0.17 6.53
CA TYR A 117 1.89 1.08 6.62
C TYR A 117 1.39 1.56 5.25
N ASP A 118 2.11 1.26 4.16
CA ASP A 118 1.63 1.52 2.80
C ASP A 118 0.37 0.70 2.51
N ILE A 119 0.38 -0.59 2.87
CA ILE A 119 -0.79 -1.45 2.74
C ILE A 119 -1.97 -0.87 3.54
N LEU A 120 -1.72 -0.44 4.78
CA LEU A 120 -2.74 0.16 5.62
C LEU A 120 -3.26 1.49 5.04
N SER A 121 -2.39 2.34 4.51
CA SER A 121 -2.77 3.61 3.85
C SER A 121 -3.70 3.36 2.67
N ARG A 122 -3.34 2.40 1.83
CA ARG A 122 -4.15 2.05 0.65
C ARG A 122 -5.49 1.42 1.00
N MET A 123 -5.54 0.64 2.07
CA MET A 123 -6.83 0.16 2.60
C MET A 123 -7.70 1.33 3.05
N ASN A 124 -7.12 2.33 3.71
CA ASN A 124 -7.83 3.51 4.18
C ASN A 124 -8.34 4.41 3.05
N GLU A 125 -7.76 4.33 1.85
CA GLU A 125 -8.22 5.02 0.65
C GLU A 125 -9.34 4.29 -0.10
N ALA A 126 -9.58 3.03 0.24
CA ALA A 126 -10.65 2.26 -0.41
C ALA A 126 -12.03 2.81 -0.02
N PRO A 127 -13.05 2.68 -0.88
CA PRO A 127 -14.43 2.96 -0.50
C PRO A 127 -14.85 2.16 0.74
N THR A 128 -15.78 2.68 1.53
CA THR A 128 -16.17 2.09 2.84
C THR A 128 -16.50 0.60 2.76
N GLU A 129 -17.20 0.17 1.72
CA GLU A 129 -17.54 -1.24 1.55
C GLU A 129 -16.30 -2.12 1.32
N GLN A 130 -15.37 -1.64 0.50
CA GLN A 130 -14.10 -2.33 0.26
C GLN A 130 -13.20 -2.31 1.50
N PHE A 131 -13.16 -1.18 2.21
CA PHE A 131 -12.43 -1.08 3.47
C PHE A 131 -12.92 -2.11 4.50
N ASN A 132 -14.23 -2.21 4.70
CA ASN A 132 -14.81 -3.20 5.61
C ASN A 132 -14.48 -4.64 5.19
N ALA A 133 -14.47 -4.92 3.88
CA ALA A 133 -14.06 -6.22 3.37
C ALA A 133 -12.57 -6.50 3.65
N TYR A 134 -11.69 -5.53 3.41
CA TYR A 134 -10.26 -5.64 3.73
C TYR A 134 -10.02 -5.79 5.23
N GLU A 135 -10.72 -5.01 6.07
CA GLU A 135 -10.62 -5.13 7.53
C GLU A 135 -10.99 -6.54 8.00
N ASN A 136 -12.09 -7.09 7.51
CA ASN A 136 -12.51 -8.45 7.83
C ASN A 136 -11.49 -9.50 7.39
N LEU A 137 -10.91 -9.36 6.19
CA LEU A 137 -9.91 -10.27 5.66
C LEU A 137 -8.60 -10.22 6.46
N THR A 138 -8.19 -9.01 6.88
CA THR A 138 -6.90 -8.81 7.54
C THR A 138 -6.94 -9.04 9.06
N THR A 139 -8.12 -9.01 9.67
CA THR A 139 -8.25 -9.18 11.13
C THR A 139 -8.12 -10.64 11.57
N GLY A 140 -8.51 -11.58 10.74
CA GLY A 140 -8.56 -13.00 11.10
C GLY A 140 -9.69 -13.33 12.06
N SER A 141 -9.99 -14.63 12.21
CA SER A 141 -11.03 -15.13 13.14
C SER A 141 -10.52 -16.41 13.83
N PRO A 142 -10.67 -16.52 15.13
CA PRO A 142 -11.07 -15.53 16.11
C PRO A 142 -9.99 -14.46 16.34
N ALA A 143 -10.35 -13.33 16.96
CA ALA A 143 -9.37 -12.30 17.32
C ALA A 143 -8.16 -12.92 18.03
N VAL A 144 -6.96 -12.66 17.50
CA VAL A 144 -5.71 -13.34 17.92
C VAL A 144 -5.21 -12.77 19.25
N ASN A 145 -6.04 -12.83 20.29
CA ASN A 145 -5.71 -12.30 21.63
C ASN A 145 -5.11 -13.35 22.56
N ASN A 146 -5.18 -14.63 22.18
CA ASN A 146 -4.72 -15.75 22.99
C ASN A 146 -3.93 -16.73 22.14
N ASN A 147 -3.42 -17.78 22.77
CA ASN A 147 -2.79 -18.88 22.07
C ASN A 147 -3.75 -19.47 21.02
N VAL A 148 -3.46 -19.21 19.74
CA VAL A 148 -4.30 -19.64 18.63
C VAL A 148 -3.54 -20.69 17.84
N THR A 149 -4.16 -21.86 17.67
CA THR A 149 -3.58 -22.96 16.91
C THR A 149 -3.77 -22.80 15.40
N SER A 150 -4.81 -22.07 14.99
CA SER A 150 -5.10 -21.79 13.59
C SER A 150 -5.97 -20.54 13.47
N SER A 151 -5.56 -19.61 12.62
CA SER A 151 -6.36 -18.45 12.22
C SER A 151 -6.02 -18.05 10.80
N ILE A 152 -7.04 -17.97 9.95
CA ILE A 152 -6.84 -17.56 8.55
C ILE A 152 -6.84 -16.03 8.48
N VAL A 153 -5.76 -15.49 7.96
CA VAL A 153 -5.51 -14.06 7.79
C VAL A 153 -5.03 -13.80 6.37
N TYR A 154 -5.42 -12.66 5.81
CA TYR A 154 -5.01 -12.25 4.47
C TYR A 154 -4.23 -10.95 4.51
N THR A 155 -3.24 -10.82 3.62
CA THR A 155 -2.55 -9.56 3.34
C THR A 155 -2.84 -9.16 1.89
N PRO A 156 -3.65 -8.12 1.65
CA PRO A 156 -3.88 -7.61 0.30
C PRO A 156 -2.60 -6.97 -0.24
N LEU A 157 -2.31 -7.17 -1.53
CA LEU A 157 -1.14 -6.62 -2.19
C LEU A 157 -1.57 -5.55 -3.19
N PHE A 158 -1.17 -4.33 -2.94
CA PHE A 158 -1.51 -3.16 -3.76
C PHE A 158 -0.34 -2.79 -4.68
N PHE A 159 -0.05 -3.67 -5.64
CA PHE A 159 0.88 -3.35 -6.70
C PHE A 159 0.18 -2.56 -7.81
N PHE A 160 0.96 -1.91 -8.67
CA PHE A 160 0.47 -1.01 -9.71
C PHE A 160 -0.65 -1.58 -10.61
N PHE A 161 -0.78 -2.90 -10.71
CA PHE A 161 -1.84 -3.59 -11.45
C PHE A 161 -3.01 -4.06 -10.56
N GLY A 162 -2.85 -4.12 -9.25
CA GLY A 162 -3.86 -4.60 -8.30
C GLY A 162 -4.55 -3.52 -7.47
N GLU A 163 -4.14 -2.26 -7.60
CA GLU A 163 -4.70 -1.15 -6.82
C GLU A 163 -6.16 -0.84 -7.16
N ARG A 164 -6.56 -1.12 -8.38
CA ARG A 164 -7.91 -0.88 -8.88
C ARG A 164 -8.43 -2.11 -9.59
N SER A 165 -9.72 -2.34 -9.47
CA SER A 165 -10.40 -3.50 -10.09
C SER A 165 -10.23 -3.61 -11.61
N GLU A 166 -9.61 -2.64 -12.24
CA GLU A 166 -9.58 -2.46 -13.69
C GLU A 166 -8.16 -2.36 -14.26
N ALA A 167 -7.12 -2.47 -13.41
CA ALA A 167 -5.73 -2.49 -13.84
C ALA A 167 -5.24 -3.94 -13.96
N TYR A 168 -4.67 -4.29 -15.10
CA TYR A 168 -4.18 -5.63 -15.39
C TYR A 168 -2.73 -5.58 -15.89
N LEU A 169 -1.97 -6.63 -15.55
CA LEU A 169 -0.64 -6.86 -16.06
C LEU A 169 -0.63 -8.16 -16.87
N ASP A 170 -0.17 -8.12 -18.12
CA ASP A 170 0.05 -9.38 -18.87
C ASP A 170 1.29 -10.07 -18.34
N ALA A 171 1.08 -10.97 -17.35
CA ALA A 171 2.14 -11.74 -16.73
C ALA A 171 2.77 -12.76 -17.69
N SER A 172 2.08 -13.12 -18.79
CA SER A 172 2.61 -14.05 -19.79
C SER A 172 3.70 -13.39 -20.63
N PHE A 173 3.58 -12.09 -20.83
CA PHE A 173 4.55 -11.29 -21.60
C PHE A 173 5.74 -10.84 -20.76
N CYS A 174 5.50 -10.44 -19.49
CA CYS A 174 6.55 -9.96 -18.61
C CYS A 174 7.61 -11.03 -18.29
N GLU A 175 8.83 -10.59 -17.98
CA GLU A 175 9.83 -11.43 -17.33
C GLU A 175 9.25 -12.10 -16.08
N PRO A 176 9.83 -13.22 -15.62
CA PRO A 176 9.39 -13.86 -14.39
C PRO A 176 9.34 -12.88 -13.21
N LEU A 177 8.18 -12.79 -12.58
CA LEU A 177 7.94 -11.95 -11.42
C LEU A 177 7.98 -12.78 -10.14
N GLU A 178 8.47 -12.18 -9.09
CA GLU A 178 8.55 -12.75 -7.75
C GLU A 178 7.96 -11.77 -6.73
N VAL A 179 7.21 -12.32 -5.77
CA VAL A 179 6.78 -11.58 -4.58
C VAL A 179 7.66 -12.03 -3.42
N VAL A 180 8.40 -11.09 -2.85
CA VAL A 180 9.31 -11.33 -1.73
C VAL A 180 8.80 -10.62 -0.51
N CYS A 181 8.47 -11.37 0.54
CA CYS A 181 7.91 -10.86 1.78
C CYS A 181 8.93 -11.01 2.90
N THR A 182 9.09 -9.99 3.72
CA THR A 182 9.88 -10.05 4.95
C THR A 182 8.91 -10.06 6.14
N VAL A 183 8.91 -11.14 6.91
CA VAL A 183 8.06 -11.24 8.10
C VAL A 183 8.55 -10.25 9.15
N ASN A 184 7.64 -9.52 9.74
CA ASN A 184 7.94 -8.49 10.71
C ASN A 184 8.54 -9.07 12.00
N THR A 185 9.21 -8.23 12.77
CA THR A 185 9.69 -8.59 14.11
C THR A 185 8.52 -8.78 15.07
N GLN A 186 8.77 -9.44 16.19
CA GLN A 186 7.76 -9.58 17.24
C GLN A 186 7.25 -8.20 17.70
N ALA A 187 8.16 -7.28 17.99
CA ALA A 187 7.82 -5.92 18.36
C ALA A 187 7.02 -5.17 17.28
N GLY A 188 7.35 -5.37 16.00
CA GLY A 188 6.63 -4.75 14.89
C GLY A 188 5.19 -5.25 14.73
N ILE A 189 4.90 -6.48 15.19
CA ILE A 189 3.54 -7.05 15.14
C ILE A 189 2.78 -6.77 16.45
N TRP A 190 3.43 -7.02 17.60
CA TRP A 190 2.77 -7.05 18.90
C TRP A 190 3.03 -5.83 19.78
N GLY A 191 4.08 -5.06 19.50
CA GLY A 191 4.63 -4.03 20.38
C GLY A 191 5.72 -4.57 21.32
N ASP A 192 6.46 -3.64 21.91
CA ASP A 192 7.60 -3.98 22.77
C ASP A 192 7.20 -4.69 24.08
N SER A 193 5.93 -4.53 24.52
CA SER A 193 5.41 -5.19 25.72
C SER A 193 5.16 -6.68 25.57
N GLU A 194 5.11 -7.21 24.32
CA GLU A 194 4.71 -8.58 24.01
C GLU A 194 5.76 -9.35 23.19
N LEU A 195 7.03 -9.16 23.50
CA LEU A 195 8.17 -9.75 22.78
C LEU A 195 8.20 -11.30 22.79
N LEU A 196 7.43 -11.95 23.65
CA LEU A 196 7.42 -13.41 23.77
C LEU A 196 6.40 -14.09 22.82
N SER A 197 5.53 -13.34 22.20
CA SER A 197 4.55 -13.91 21.27
C SER A 197 5.18 -14.17 19.90
N THR A 198 5.13 -15.41 19.43
CA THR A 198 5.67 -15.77 18.11
C THR A 198 4.54 -16.10 17.14
N ILE A 199 4.80 -15.85 15.85
CA ILE A 199 3.94 -16.32 14.75
C ILE A 199 4.65 -17.46 14.03
N SER A 200 3.90 -18.52 13.76
CA SER A 200 4.26 -19.58 12.84
C SER A 200 3.18 -19.76 11.78
N PHE A 201 3.53 -20.27 10.62
CA PHE A 201 2.60 -20.53 9.52
C PHE A 201 2.28 -22.04 9.46
N ASN A 202 1.01 -22.40 9.62
CA ASN A 202 0.50 -23.74 9.33
C ASN A 202 0.41 -23.95 7.82
N SER A 203 -0.07 -22.91 7.11
CA SER A 203 -0.05 -22.84 5.66
C SER A 203 0.15 -21.41 5.20
N LEU A 204 0.71 -21.26 4.01
CA LEU A 204 1.02 -19.99 3.42
C LEU A 204 0.94 -20.12 1.90
N SER A 205 0.16 -19.26 1.25
CA SER A 205 0.03 -19.22 -0.21
C SER A 205 -0.13 -17.80 -0.72
N LEU A 206 0.32 -17.58 -1.95
CA LEU A 206 0.02 -16.40 -2.74
C LEU A 206 -1.13 -16.75 -3.69
N GLU A 207 -2.27 -16.09 -3.52
CA GLU A 207 -3.42 -16.22 -4.41
C GLU A 207 -3.31 -15.18 -5.52
N CYS A 208 -3.16 -15.63 -6.76
CA CYS A 208 -3.05 -14.79 -7.93
C CYS A 208 -4.36 -14.84 -8.72
N PHE A 209 -4.95 -13.68 -8.99
CA PHE A 209 -6.21 -13.55 -9.71
C PHE A 209 -5.96 -13.15 -11.16
N TYR A 210 -6.37 -14.01 -12.09
CA TYR A 210 -6.21 -13.78 -13.52
C TYR A 210 -7.54 -13.62 -14.22
N ILE A 211 -7.51 -12.87 -15.31
CA ILE A 211 -8.60 -12.79 -16.28
C ILE A 211 -8.12 -13.48 -17.53
N GLN A 212 -8.92 -14.41 -18.04
CA GLN A 212 -8.68 -15.07 -19.31
C GLN A 212 -9.61 -14.50 -20.38
N LEU A 213 -9.00 -14.08 -21.45
CA LEU A 213 -9.67 -13.69 -22.67
C LEU A 213 -9.50 -14.79 -23.72
N GLU A 214 -10.29 -14.76 -24.77
CA GLU A 214 -10.03 -15.60 -25.94
C GLU A 214 -8.62 -15.35 -26.47
N ASN A 215 -7.89 -16.41 -26.81
CA ASN A 215 -6.46 -16.36 -27.15
C ASN A 215 -6.16 -15.32 -28.26
N GLY A 216 -6.99 -15.25 -29.30
CA GLY A 216 -6.80 -14.29 -30.38
C GLY A 216 -6.95 -12.83 -29.91
N VAL A 217 -7.88 -12.59 -28.98
CA VAL A 217 -8.13 -11.26 -28.40
C VAL A 217 -6.97 -10.86 -27.50
N GLN A 218 -6.50 -11.77 -26.66
CA GLN A 218 -5.36 -11.50 -25.77
C GLN A 218 -4.09 -11.18 -26.55
N GLN A 219 -3.77 -11.99 -27.58
CA GLN A 219 -2.63 -11.74 -28.45
C GLN A 219 -2.72 -10.39 -29.18
N SER A 220 -3.92 -10.04 -29.68
CA SER A 220 -4.14 -8.76 -30.34
C SER A 220 -3.97 -7.58 -29.39
N LEU A 221 -4.44 -7.69 -28.16
CA LEU A 221 -4.29 -6.66 -27.13
C LEU A 221 -2.82 -6.51 -26.73
N THR A 222 -2.12 -7.61 -26.51
CA THR A 222 -0.69 -7.59 -26.18
C THR A 222 0.12 -6.98 -27.31
N ALA A 223 -0.15 -7.36 -28.56
CA ALA A 223 0.53 -6.77 -29.74
C ALA A 223 0.23 -5.29 -29.93
N ALA A 224 -1.00 -4.85 -29.64
CA ALA A 224 -1.36 -3.44 -29.69
C ALA A 224 -0.71 -2.63 -28.55
N GLN A 225 -0.58 -3.23 -27.40
CA GLN A 225 0.02 -2.59 -26.22
C GLN A 225 1.56 -2.55 -26.30
N PHE A 226 2.17 -3.58 -26.89
CA PHE A 226 3.62 -3.73 -27.05
C PHE A 226 3.99 -3.73 -28.53
N PRO A 227 3.87 -2.59 -29.25
CA PRO A 227 4.31 -2.53 -30.62
C PRO A 227 5.84 -2.75 -30.68
N PRO A 228 6.34 -3.43 -31.71
CA PRO A 228 7.77 -3.69 -31.84
C PRO A 228 8.61 -2.40 -31.66
N SER A 229 9.70 -2.52 -30.92
CA SER A 229 10.66 -1.44 -30.64
C SER A 229 10.12 -0.27 -29.81
N LYS A 230 8.97 -0.38 -29.16
CA LYS A 230 8.45 0.63 -28.23
C LYS A 230 8.25 0.01 -26.85
N ASN A 231 8.83 0.62 -25.85
CA ASN A 231 8.59 0.24 -24.46
C ASN A 231 7.23 0.78 -24.01
N LEU A 232 6.50 -0.04 -23.24
CA LEU A 232 5.30 0.42 -22.55
C LEU A 232 5.73 1.19 -21.31
N THR A 233 5.29 2.43 -21.16
CA THR A 233 5.52 3.23 -19.97
C THR A 233 4.24 3.31 -19.15
N LEU A 234 4.31 2.91 -17.88
CA LEU A 234 3.21 2.90 -16.93
C LEU A 234 3.48 3.88 -15.79
N LEU A 235 2.44 4.56 -15.32
CA LEU A 235 2.49 5.23 -14.03
C LEU A 235 2.16 4.22 -12.94
N ALA A 236 3.06 4.12 -11.98
CA ALA A 236 2.87 3.32 -10.78
C ALA A 236 2.91 4.21 -9.54
N ASN A 237 2.06 3.93 -8.59
CA ASN A 237 2.14 4.56 -7.28
C ASN A 237 3.26 3.92 -6.49
N ASP A 238 4.01 4.74 -5.80
CA ASP A 238 5.11 4.34 -4.95
C ASP A 238 5.16 5.19 -3.70
N CYS A 239 5.85 4.72 -2.68
CA CYS A 239 5.89 5.37 -1.39
C CYS A 239 7.34 5.64 -0.96
N TYR A 240 7.55 6.78 -0.34
CA TYR A 240 8.78 7.10 0.36
C TYR A 240 8.48 7.21 1.85
N VAL A 241 9.10 6.35 2.64
CA VAL A 241 8.95 6.33 4.09
C VAL A 241 10.08 7.13 4.72
N GLU A 242 9.74 8.17 5.48
CA GLU A 242 10.72 8.94 6.25
C GLU A 242 11.28 8.10 7.40
N SER A 243 12.52 8.38 7.79
CA SER A 243 13.11 7.74 8.98
C SER A 243 12.30 8.10 10.22
N PRO A 244 11.76 7.13 10.98
CA PRO A 244 10.88 7.41 12.10
C PRO A 244 11.57 8.25 13.18
N THR A 245 10.78 9.12 13.81
CA THR A 245 11.20 9.89 15.00
C THR A 245 10.43 9.39 16.21
N SER A 246 11.13 9.09 17.31
CA SER A 246 10.53 8.55 18.53
C SER A 246 10.78 9.46 19.72
N VAL A 247 9.78 9.52 20.62
CA VAL A 247 9.83 10.27 21.89
C VAL A 247 9.27 9.41 23.01
N VAL A 248 9.89 9.45 24.18
CA VAL A 248 9.35 8.84 25.40
C VAL A 248 8.29 9.77 25.96
N TYR A 249 7.09 9.26 26.11
CA TYR A 249 5.96 10.03 26.64
C TYR A 249 6.08 10.18 28.17
N ALA A 250 5.97 11.40 28.65
CA ALA A 250 6.02 11.68 30.08
C ALA A 250 4.62 11.80 30.68
N SER A 251 3.84 12.78 30.23
CA SER A 251 2.50 13.05 30.73
C SER A 251 1.78 14.10 29.86
N GLY A 252 0.47 14.21 29.98
CA GLY A 252 -0.34 15.21 29.29
C GLY A 252 -1.51 14.58 28.51
N THR A 253 -2.28 15.40 27.83
CA THR A 253 -3.38 14.98 26.95
C THR A 253 -3.04 15.14 25.47
N THR A 254 -1.93 15.81 25.17
CA THR A 254 -1.41 16.00 23.82
C THR A 254 0.11 15.92 23.82
N LEU A 255 0.67 15.41 22.73
CA LEU A 255 2.09 15.36 22.46
C LEU A 255 2.39 16.04 21.13
N SER A 256 3.28 17.03 21.14
CA SER A 256 3.77 17.65 19.90
C SER A 256 5.06 17.02 19.47
N MET A 257 5.13 16.59 18.20
CA MET A 257 6.32 16.04 17.58
C MET A 257 6.61 16.79 16.27
N SER A 258 7.88 16.96 15.96
CA SER A 258 8.32 17.56 14.70
C SER A 258 9.40 16.72 14.04
N GLN A 259 9.32 16.58 12.74
CA GLN A 259 10.25 15.78 11.95
C GLN A 259 10.69 16.53 10.70
N SER A 260 12.02 16.61 10.50
CA SER A 260 12.58 17.08 9.24
C SER A 260 12.35 16.05 8.15
N LEU A 261 11.85 16.51 7.00
CA LEU A 261 11.54 15.65 5.86
C LEU A 261 12.73 15.60 4.90
N LYS A 262 13.04 14.40 4.43
CA LYS A 262 14.15 14.13 3.51
C LYS A 262 13.66 13.75 2.10
N CYS A 263 12.37 13.53 1.95
CA CYS A 263 11.75 13.26 0.64
C CYS A 263 12.16 14.33 -0.38
N LYS A 264 12.49 13.93 -1.59
CA LYS A 264 12.78 14.83 -2.72
C LYS A 264 11.81 14.61 -3.89
N ASN A 265 10.90 13.64 -3.73
CA ASN A 265 9.94 13.29 -4.76
C ASN A 265 8.81 14.31 -4.87
N VAL A 266 8.08 14.22 -5.95
CA VAL A 266 6.86 14.98 -6.19
C VAL A 266 5.69 14.16 -5.65
N ALA A 267 5.29 14.44 -4.41
CA ALA A 267 4.24 13.69 -3.72
C ALA A 267 2.85 14.28 -4.00
N TYR A 268 1.85 13.41 -4.13
CA TYR A 268 0.45 13.80 -4.22
C TYR A 268 -0.28 13.66 -2.87
N SER A 269 0.24 12.84 -1.96
CA SER A 269 -0.26 12.72 -0.59
C SER A 269 0.86 12.47 0.41
N THR A 270 0.57 12.80 1.67
CA THR A 270 1.42 12.45 2.81
C THR A 270 0.55 11.84 3.89
N TYR A 271 0.86 10.60 4.28
CA TYR A 271 0.25 9.92 5.41
C TYR A 271 1.11 10.07 6.65
N VAL A 272 0.44 10.27 7.76
CA VAL A 272 1.07 10.45 9.07
C VAL A 272 0.42 9.49 10.04
N TYR A 273 1.25 8.69 10.71
CA TYR A 273 0.82 7.78 11.76
C TYR A 273 1.58 8.08 13.04
N ALA A 274 0.85 8.17 14.14
CA ALA A 274 1.43 8.18 15.47
C ALA A 274 1.26 6.79 16.08
N HIS A 275 2.36 6.13 16.37
CA HIS A 275 2.41 4.75 16.78
C HIS A 275 2.97 4.62 18.19
N ASN A 276 2.19 4.04 19.12
CA ASN A 276 2.71 3.64 20.42
C ASN A 276 3.46 2.31 20.28
N LYS A 277 4.79 2.33 20.29
CA LYS A 277 5.62 1.13 20.12
C LYS A 277 5.44 0.14 21.26
N THR A 278 5.13 0.61 22.45
CA THR A 278 4.96 -0.26 23.62
C THR A 278 3.75 -1.17 23.48
N THR A 279 2.63 -0.62 23.00
CA THR A 279 1.34 -1.34 22.87
C THR A 279 0.97 -1.71 21.44
N ASN A 280 1.75 -1.23 20.46
CA ASN A 280 1.47 -1.32 19.03
C ASN A 280 0.14 -0.68 18.59
N ALA A 281 -0.35 0.30 19.34
CA ALA A 281 -1.58 1.02 19.03
C ALA A 281 -1.30 2.25 18.16
N LEU A 282 -2.20 2.54 17.23
CA LEU A 282 -2.20 3.80 16.50
C LEU A 282 -2.96 4.86 17.29
N LEU A 283 -2.35 6.03 17.44
CA LEU A 283 -2.88 7.18 18.19
C LEU A 283 -3.53 8.18 17.24
N ALA A 284 -4.54 8.88 17.74
CA ALA A 284 -5.19 9.92 16.97
C ALA A 284 -4.28 11.15 16.82
N ILE A 285 -4.29 11.75 15.63
CA ILE A 285 -3.58 13.00 15.34
C ILE A 285 -4.61 14.13 15.28
N ASN A 286 -4.38 15.19 16.06
CA ASN A 286 -5.27 16.33 16.15
C ASN A 286 -4.99 17.36 15.05
N SER A 287 -3.73 17.56 14.68
CA SER A 287 -3.34 18.49 13.62
C SER A 287 -1.98 18.14 13.06
N ALA A 288 -1.75 18.57 11.83
CA ALA A 288 -0.44 18.50 11.18
C ALA A 288 -0.18 19.82 10.41
N THR A 289 1.06 20.29 10.49
CA THR A 289 1.51 21.52 9.83
C THR A 289 2.83 21.28 9.13
N LEU A 290 2.84 21.45 7.81
CA LEU A 290 4.04 21.45 7.00
C LEU A 290 4.63 22.85 6.93
N ILE A 291 5.85 22.99 7.37
CA ILE A 291 6.60 24.25 7.41
C ILE A 291 7.83 24.12 6.51
N ALA A 292 8.09 25.12 5.68
CA ALA A 292 9.31 25.19 4.88
C ALA A 292 9.77 26.66 4.79
N ASN A 293 11.06 26.92 4.81
CA ASN A 293 11.62 28.28 4.85
C ASN A 293 11.07 29.15 6.01
N GLY A 294 10.66 28.53 7.12
CA GLY A 294 10.03 29.23 8.24
C GLY A 294 8.59 29.68 7.97
N GLN A 295 7.99 29.29 6.85
CA GLN A 295 6.61 29.60 6.49
C GLN A 295 5.74 28.35 6.48
N THR A 296 4.48 28.50 6.89
CA THR A 296 3.51 27.42 6.80
C THR A 296 3.11 27.20 5.34
N VAL A 297 3.36 25.99 4.85
CA VAL A 297 2.95 25.54 3.50
C VAL A 297 1.54 24.98 3.55
N VAL A 298 1.29 24.09 4.48
CA VAL A 298 -0.03 23.48 4.74
C VAL A 298 -0.22 23.35 6.23
N SER A 299 -1.40 23.71 6.71
CA SER A 299 -1.80 23.48 8.10
C SER A 299 -3.23 22.96 8.11
N THR A 300 -3.43 21.78 8.69
CA THR A 300 -4.74 21.13 8.78
C THR A 300 -4.97 20.67 10.21
N ASP A 301 -6.20 20.85 10.70
CA ASP A 301 -6.69 20.17 11.88
C ASP A 301 -7.53 18.94 11.47
N ARG A 302 -7.84 18.09 12.44
CA ARG A 302 -8.56 16.84 12.17
C ARG A 302 -9.95 17.07 11.59
N ARG A 303 -10.65 18.14 11.95
CA ARG A 303 -11.98 18.43 11.43
C ARG A 303 -11.92 18.88 9.98
N THR A 304 -10.97 19.74 9.67
CA THR A 304 -10.70 20.18 8.29
C THR A 304 -10.28 18.99 7.44
N GLN A 305 -9.42 18.13 7.93
CA GLN A 305 -8.99 16.92 7.25
C GLN A 305 -10.17 15.97 6.94
N ILE A 306 -11.07 15.75 7.92
CA ILE A 306 -12.27 14.92 7.70
C ILE A 306 -13.16 15.53 6.61
N PHE A 307 -13.34 16.85 6.64
CA PHE A 307 -14.14 17.56 5.66
C PHE A 307 -13.54 17.44 4.25
N ASP A 308 -12.23 17.63 4.12
CA ASP A 308 -11.53 17.50 2.85
C ASP A 308 -11.55 16.06 2.34
N ASN A 309 -11.29 15.09 3.20
CA ASN A 309 -11.37 13.68 2.85
C ASN A 309 -12.78 13.25 2.42
N SER A 310 -13.82 13.82 3.05
CA SER A 310 -15.21 13.52 2.65
C SER A 310 -15.55 14.04 1.25
N LYS A 311 -15.03 15.21 0.88
CA LYS A 311 -15.16 15.73 -0.50
C LYS A 311 -14.47 14.83 -1.52
N LEU A 312 -13.38 14.20 -1.10
CA LEU A 312 -12.58 13.30 -1.92
C LEU A 312 -13.14 11.86 -1.94
N GLY A 313 -14.25 11.58 -1.25
CA GLY A 313 -14.90 10.28 -1.18
C GLY A 313 -14.31 9.33 -0.12
N PHE A 314 -13.41 9.80 0.76
CA PHE A 314 -12.86 9.00 1.86
C PHE A 314 -13.65 9.22 3.16
N ILE A 315 -14.64 8.38 3.40
CA ILE A 315 -15.57 8.55 4.54
C ILE A 315 -15.05 7.86 5.82
N HIS A 316 -14.14 6.90 5.70
CA HIS A 316 -13.77 6.02 6.81
C HIS A 316 -12.62 6.52 7.69
N ASN A 317 -11.98 7.63 7.35
CA ASN A 317 -11.03 8.30 8.25
C ASN A 317 -11.72 9.10 9.38
N VAL A 318 -12.87 8.62 9.86
CA VAL A 318 -13.60 9.28 10.93
C VAL A 318 -12.98 8.92 12.28
N PRO A 319 -12.62 9.92 13.12
CA PRO A 319 -12.12 9.67 14.46
C PRO A 319 -13.14 8.90 15.30
N GLY A 320 -12.69 7.89 16.04
CA GLY A 320 -13.56 7.14 16.96
C GLY A 320 -14.27 5.94 16.31
N SER A 321 -14.04 5.64 15.03
CA SER A 321 -14.39 4.31 14.52
C SER A 321 -13.49 3.29 15.21
N SER A 322 -14.07 2.22 15.73
CA SER A 322 -13.38 1.12 16.43
C SER A 322 -12.37 0.36 15.55
N SER A 323 -12.22 0.75 14.32
CA SER A 323 -11.46 0.08 13.26
C SER A 323 -9.97 0.40 13.23
N GLY A 324 -9.40 1.04 14.22
CA GLY A 324 -7.93 1.20 14.34
C GLY A 324 -7.25 2.03 13.24
N SER A 325 -8.00 2.64 12.34
CA SER A 325 -7.45 3.47 11.27
C SER A 325 -7.25 4.93 11.75
N ASN A 326 -6.36 5.12 12.70
CA ASN A 326 -5.94 6.46 13.12
C ASN A 326 -4.89 7.04 12.16
N SER A 327 -5.15 6.95 10.86
CA SER A 327 -4.32 7.63 9.87
C SER A 327 -4.68 9.11 9.76
N TYR A 328 -3.70 9.92 9.48
CA TYR A 328 -3.87 11.32 9.14
C TYR A 328 -3.26 11.56 7.77
N SER A 329 -4.02 12.13 6.85
CA SER A 329 -3.58 12.31 5.46
C SER A 329 -3.64 13.77 5.04
N ILE A 330 -2.64 14.22 4.34
CA ILE A 330 -2.57 15.54 3.70
C ILE A 330 -2.55 15.27 2.19
N TYR A 331 -3.58 15.69 1.48
CA TYR A 331 -3.64 15.63 0.02
C TYR A 331 -3.28 16.99 -0.57
N TYR A 332 -2.44 16.97 -1.59
CA TYR A 332 -1.99 18.20 -2.27
C TYR A 332 -2.80 18.50 -3.53
N GLY A 333 -3.61 17.54 -3.97
CA GLY A 333 -4.47 17.65 -5.14
C GLY A 333 -5.94 17.85 -4.82
N LEU A 334 -6.69 18.20 -5.84
CA LEU A 334 -8.14 18.37 -5.77
C LEU A 334 -8.92 17.07 -6.00
N ASP A 335 -8.24 16.05 -6.54
CA ASP A 335 -8.82 14.75 -6.86
C ASP A 335 -7.87 13.62 -6.50
N VAL A 336 -8.36 12.67 -5.73
CA VAL A 336 -7.64 11.46 -5.32
C VAL A 336 -7.83 10.30 -6.28
N SER A 337 -8.51 10.49 -7.38
CA SER A 337 -8.77 9.40 -8.34
C SER A 337 -7.50 8.74 -8.87
N LYS A 338 -6.33 9.29 -8.58
CA LYS A 338 -4.99 8.85 -9.05
C LYS A 338 -4.90 8.66 -10.58
N THR A 339 -6.00 8.95 -11.26
CA THR A 339 -6.06 8.99 -12.73
C THR A 339 -5.54 10.31 -13.26
N TYR A 340 -5.64 11.35 -12.44
CA TYR A 340 -5.14 12.70 -12.75
C TYR A 340 -4.35 13.18 -11.56
N LEU A 341 -3.12 13.61 -11.78
CA LEU A 341 -2.38 14.38 -10.79
C LEU A 341 -2.96 15.80 -10.79
N SER A 342 -4.03 16.01 -10.03
CA SER A 342 -4.70 17.31 -9.93
C SER A 342 -3.95 18.33 -9.09
N GLY A 343 -2.94 17.87 -8.35
CA GLY A 343 -2.05 18.69 -7.55
C GLY A 343 -0.99 17.84 -6.89
N VAL A 344 0.18 18.39 -6.74
CA VAL A 344 1.34 17.71 -6.17
C VAL A 344 2.18 18.70 -5.36
N GLN A 345 2.88 18.19 -4.35
CA GLN A 345 3.90 18.92 -3.63
C GLN A 345 5.29 18.45 -4.08
N ALA A 346 6.03 19.34 -4.72
CA ALA A 346 7.43 19.09 -5.07
C ALA A 346 8.31 19.30 -3.83
N PHE A 347 8.63 18.25 -3.11
CA PHE A 347 9.44 18.34 -1.89
C PHE A 347 10.88 18.79 -2.18
N ALA A 348 11.40 18.52 -3.38
CA ALA A 348 12.71 19.01 -3.79
C ALA A 348 12.80 20.55 -3.85
N SER A 349 11.67 21.24 -4.04
CA SER A 349 11.62 22.71 -4.07
C SER A 349 11.48 23.34 -2.68
N LEU A 350 11.21 22.53 -1.66
CA LEU A 350 11.11 23.01 -0.28
C LEU A 350 12.48 23.02 0.38
N ASN A 351 12.84 24.14 0.98
CA ASN A 351 14.05 24.24 1.76
C ASN A 351 13.74 23.91 3.23
N GLU A 352 14.46 22.96 3.79
CA GLU A 352 14.33 22.49 5.18
C GLU A 352 12.87 22.21 5.59
N PRO A 353 12.14 21.34 4.86
CA PRO A 353 10.77 21.05 5.21
C PRO A 353 10.69 20.30 6.54
N ILE A 354 9.79 20.74 7.41
CA ILE A 354 9.50 20.16 8.73
C ILE A 354 8.01 19.90 8.81
N LEU A 355 7.64 18.69 9.19
CA LEU A 355 6.26 18.37 9.57
C LEU A 355 6.13 18.38 11.08
N SER A 356 5.27 19.26 11.60
CA SER A 356 4.90 19.34 13.00
C SER A 356 3.52 18.73 13.21
N VAL A 357 3.40 17.82 14.19
CA VAL A 357 2.20 17.02 14.43
C VAL A 357 1.81 17.12 15.89
N VAL A 358 0.51 17.29 16.17
CA VAL A 358 -0.07 17.23 17.50
C VAL A 358 -0.86 15.94 17.64
N ILE A 359 -0.43 15.08 18.55
CA ILE A 359 -0.98 13.75 18.81
C ILE A 359 -1.89 13.81 20.04
N ASP A 360 -3.04 13.14 19.97
CA ASP A 360 -3.91 12.95 21.12
C ASP A 360 -3.38 11.80 21.98
N THR A 361 -3.04 12.10 23.21
CA THR A 361 -2.55 11.15 24.21
C THR A 361 -3.51 11.01 25.41
N SER A 362 -4.74 11.47 25.26
CA SER A 362 -5.76 11.39 26.32
C SER A 362 -6.19 9.95 26.62
N SER A 363 -5.95 9.02 25.71
CA SER A 363 -6.25 7.59 25.87
C SER A 363 -5.19 6.72 25.18
N GLY A 364 -5.00 5.50 25.69
CA GLY A 364 -4.12 4.50 25.04
C GLY A 364 -2.62 4.75 25.19
N VAL A 365 -2.20 5.66 26.05
CA VAL A 365 -0.80 6.00 26.33
C VAL A 365 -0.57 6.03 27.84
N SER A 366 0.52 5.38 28.25
CA SER A 366 0.99 5.38 29.64
C SER A 366 2.32 6.10 29.75
N ALA A 367 2.66 6.57 30.95
CA ALA A 367 3.98 7.14 31.20
C ALA A 367 5.09 6.15 30.83
N ASN A 368 6.14 6.64 30.18
CA ASN A 368 7.28 5.89 29.62
C ASN A 368 6.98 5.10 28.33
N ASP A 369 5.76 5.16 27.79
CA ASP A 369 5.52 4.62 26.45
C ASP A 369 6.38 5.36 25.41
N VAL A 370 6.84 4.62 24.41
CA VAL A 370 7.58 5.19 23.28
C VAL A 370 6.63 5.46 22.14
N ILE A 371 6.46 6.75 21.83
CA ILE A 371 5.62 7.19 20.70
C ILE A 371 6.52 7.47 19.50
N GLU A 372 6.19 6.84 18.38
CA GLU A 372 6.90 6.95 17.12
C GLU A 372 6.03 7.65 16.08
N LEU A 373 6.62 8.63 15.39
CA LEU A 373 6.00 9.31 14.26
C LEU A 373 6.50 8.67 12.97
N LEU A 374 5.57 8.21 12.15
CA LEU A 374 5.80 7.61 10.85
C LEU A 374 5.17 8.51 9.78
N ILE A 375 5.96 8.89 8.78
CA ILE A 375 5.53 9.75 7.69
C ILE A 375 5.82 9.02 6.37
N ILE A 376 4.80 8.94 5.53
CA ILE A 376 4.85 8.28 4.24
C ILE A 376 4.39 9.26 3.18
N HIS A 377 5.23 9.48 2.19
CA HIS A 377 4.90 10.30 1.02
C HIS A 377 4.58 9.38 -0.15
N GLU A 378 3.37 9.50 -0.69
CA GLU A 378 3.00 8.82 -1.92
C GLU A 378 3.33 9.66 -3.13
N TYR A 379 3.94 9.05 -4.11
CA TYR A 379 4.33 9.69 -5.37
C TYR A 379 4.12 8.73 -6.54
N CYS A 380 4.11 9.27 -7.76
CA CYS A 380 4.08 8.46 -8.95
C CYS A 380 5.51 8.22 -9.46
N THR A 381 5.78 6.98 -9.85
CA THR A 381 6.99 6.59 -10.58
C THR A 381 6.63 6.07 -11.95
N LEU A 382 7.60 6.12 -12.88
CA LEU A 382 7.43 5.56 -14.20
C LEU A 382 8.01 4.14 -14.22
N LEU A 383 7.20 3.18 -14.61
CA LEU A 383 7.65 1.84 -14.95
C LEU A 383 7.72 1.70 -16.46
N SER A 384 8.76 1.09 -16.94
CA SER A 384 8.92 0.77 -18.35
C SER A 384 8.98 -0.74 -18.54
N ILE A 385 8.15 -1.26 -19.43
CA ILE A 385 8.18 -2.67 -19.84
C ILE A 385 8.71 -2.74 -21.25
N SER A 386 9.82 -3.45 -21.43
CA SER A 386 10.45 -3.61 -22.74
C SER A 386 9.58 -4.45 -23.66
N SER A 387 9.33 -3.98 -24.88
CA SER A 387 8.59 -4.74 -25.90
C SER A 387 9.33 -5.98 -26.38
N ASP A 388 10.67 -5.99 -26.28
CA ASP A 388 11.48 -7.06 -26.83
C ASP A 388 11.73 -8.18 -25.83
N SER A 389 11.84 -7.86 -24.53
CA SER A 389 12.23 -8.80 -23.50
C SER A 389 11.17 -8.99 -22.39
N GLY A 390 10.14 -8.14 -22.33
CA GLY A 390 9.22 -8.11 -21.21
C GLY A 390 9.85 -7.63 -19.89
N THR A 391 11.08 -7.10 -19.96
CA THR A 391 11.80 -6.61 -18.79
C THR A 391 11.07 -5.41 -18.19
N VAL A 392 10.73 -5.51 -16.91
CA VAL A 392 10.15 -4.40 -16.15
C VAL A 392 11.27 -3.61 -15.49
N SER A 393 11.37 -2.35 -15.78
CA SER A 393 12.33 -1.43 -15.17
C SER A 393 11.62 -0.22 -14.56
N ARG A 394 12.16 0.26 -13.46
CA ARG A 394 11.69 1.47 -12.79
C ARG A 394 12.59 2.64 -13.21
N SER A 395 11.98 3.70 -13.69
CA SER A 395 12.68 4.97 -13.87
C SER A 395 12.67 5.69 -12.52
N LEU A 396 13.86 5.90 -11.98
CA LEU A 396 14.02 6.80 -10.85
C LEU A 396 13.76 8.21 -11.38
N THR A 397 12.60 8.76 -11.08
CA THR A 397 12.37 10.20 -11.26
C THR A 397 13.17 10.90 -10.18
N ASN A 398 14.36 11.35 -10.56
CA ASN A 398 15.16 12.27 -9.73
C ASN A 398 14.50 13.65 -9.73
#